data_3561cde5a9587bcfe54873976ceeb207
#
_entry.id   3561cde5a9587bcfe54873976ceeb207
#
_cell.length_a   1.000
_cell.length_b   1.000
_cell.length_c   1.000
_cell.angle_alpha   90.00
_cell.angle_beta   90.00
_cell.angle_gamma   90.00
#
_symmetry.space_group_name_H-M   'P 1'
#
loop_
_entity.id
_entity.type
_entity.pdbx_description
1 polymer ?
#
loop_
_entity_poly.entity_id
_entity_poly.type
_entity_poly.pdbx_seq_one_letter_code
_entity_poly.pdbx_strand_id
1 'polypeptide(L)' 'MNKKEFLDELEKKIRVLDKKEISDILDEYSQHIDMRMESGLSEDEAIKDFGDMD' A
#
# COMPACT_ATOMS: atom_id res chain seq x y z
N MET A 1 -1.19 5.66 10.22
CA MET A 1 -0.33 4.66 9.55
C MET A 1 0.39 5.30 8.40
N ASN A 2 1.69 5.10 8.28
CA ASN A 2 2.44 5.67 7.16
C ASN A 2 2.58 4.63 6.05
N LYS A 3 3.13 5.08 4.92
CA LYS A 3 3.26 4.23 3.74
C LYS A 3 4.05 2.95 4.03
N LYS A 4 5.16 3.08 4.75
CA LYS A 4 5.99 1.94 5.07
C LYS A 4 5.24 0.92 5.92
N GLU A 5 4.55 1.40 6.93
CA GLU A 5 3.76 0.53 7.80
C GLU A 5 2.65 -0.18 7.02
N PHE A 6 1.99 0.57 6.15
CA PHE A 6 0.94 0.00 5.32
C PHE A 6 1.48 -1.11 4.42
N LEU A 7 2.60 -0.85 3.75
CA LEU A 7 3.18 -1.85 2.85
C LEU A 7 3.68 -3.06 3.62
N ASP A 8 4.24 -2.86 4.81
CA ASP A 8 4.67 -3.96 5.65
C ASP A 8 3.49 -4.85 6.05
N GLU A 9 2.37 -4.23 6.43
CA GLU A 9 1.18 -4.99 6.79
C GLU A 9 0.61 -5.72 5.59
N LEU A 10 0.61 -5.07 4.43
CA LEU A 10 0.13 -5.70 3.22
C LEU A 10 0.99 -6.92 2.88
N GLU A 11 2.30 -6.78 2.96
CA GLU A 11 3.21 -7.86 2.68
C GLU A 11 2.93 -9.07 3.56
N LYS A 12 2.66 -8.84 4.83
CA LYS A 12 2.34 -9.93 5.76
C LYS A 12 1.08 -10.67 5.34
N LYS A 13 0.11 -9.94 4.81
CA LYS A 13 -1.17 -10.54 4.42
C LYS A 13 -1.06 -11.36 3.13
N ILE A 14 -0.15 -10.99 2.25
CA ILE A 14 -0.01 -11.65 0.94
C ILE A 14 1.24 -12.52 0.87
N ARG A 15 1.86 -12.81 1.99
CA ARG A 15 3.12 -13.56 2.01
C ARG A 15 3.00 -15.01 1.50
N VAL A 16 1.77 -15.48 1.33
CA VAL A 16 1.55 -16.82 0.75
C VAL A 16 1.80 -16.83 -0.75
N LEU A 17 1.88 -15.66 -1.37
CA LEU A 17 2.13 -15.55 -2.80
C LEU A 17 3.62 -15.65 -3.12
N ASP A 18 3.93 -15.82 -4.40
CA ASP A 18 5.31 -15.82 -4.86
C ASP A 18 5.93 -14.44 -4.65
N LYS A 19 7.25 -14.42 -4.51
CA LYS A 19 7.98 -13.17 -4.30
C LYS A 19 7.69 -12.15 -5.40
N LYS A 20 7.61 -12.63 -6.65
CA LYS A 20 7.34 -11.74 -7.77
C LYS A 20 5.96 -11.11 -7.66
N GLU A 21 4.98 -11.89 -7.28
CA GLU A 21 3.61 -11.37 -7.11
C GLU A 21 3.55 -10.39 -5.94
N ILE A 22 4.24 -10.70 -4.87
CA ILE A 22 4.30 -9.79 -3.72
C ILE A 22 4.89 -8.46 -4.13
N SER A 23 6.02 -8.50 -4.84
CA SER A 23 6.68 -7.29 -5.30
C SER A 23 5.78 -6.47 -6.23
N ASP A 24 5.10 -7.14 -7.15
CA ASP A 24 4.20 -6.46 -8.09
C ASP A 24 3.05 -5.77 -7.35
N ILE A 25 2.47 -6.45 -6.38
CA ILE A 25 1.37 -5.89 -5.60
C ILE A 25 1.83 -4.71 -4.76
N LEU A 26 2.98 -4.85 -4.10
CA LEU A 26 3.52 -3.77 -3.28
C LEU A 26 3.85 -2.54 -4.13
N ASP A 27 4.41 -2.76 -5.31
CA ASP A 27 4.71 -1.66 -6.23
C ASP A 27 3.44 -0.95 -6.66
N GLU A 28 2.41 -1.70 -6.98
CA GLU A 28 1.14 -1.12 -7.42
C GLU A 28 0.54 -0.25 -6.33
N TYR A 29 0.46 -0.78 -5.11
CA TYR A 29 -0.09 0.01 -3.99
C TYR A 29 0.78 1.21 -3.67
N SER A 30 2.11 1.05 -3.76
CA SER A 30 3.02 2.15 -3.54
C SER A 30 2.75 3.30 -4.51
N GLN A 31 2.55 2.97 -5.78
CA GLN A 31 2.25 3.97 -6.81
C GLN A 31 0.91 4.66 -6.53
N HIS A 32 -0.09 3.89 -6.14
CA HIS A 32 -1.40 4.47 -5.82
C HIS A 32 -1.32 5.46 -4.67
N ILE A 33 -0.55 5.12 -3.65
CA ILE A 33 -0.35 6.02 -2.53
C ILE A 33 0.33 7.30 -2.99
N ASP A 34 1.38 7.18 -3.78
CA ASP A 34 2.12 8.33 -4.28
C ASP A 34 1.23 9.24 -5.13
N MET A 35 0.41 8.65 -5.99
CA MET A 35 -0.50 9.42 -6.83
C MET A 35 -1.52 10.21 -6.01
N ARG A 36 -2.03 9.61 -4.96
CA ARG A 36 -2.98 10.28 -4.08
C ARG A 36 -2.33 11.42 -3.32
N MET A 37 -1.10 11.21 -2.88
CA MET A 37 -0.36 12.26 -2.21
C MET A 37 -0.09 13.43 -3.16
N GLU A 38 0.20 13.13 -4.41
CA GLU A 38 0.39 14.16 -5.43
C GLU A 38 -0.88 14.96 -5.68
N SER A 39 -2.03 14.34 -5.51
CA SER A 39 -3.31 15.02 -5.70
C SER A 39 -3.70 15.90 -4.50
N GLY A 40 -2.89 15.91 -3.45
CA GLY A 40 -3.09 16.78 -2.31
C GLY A 40 -3.46 16.10 -1.01
N LEU A 41 -3.58 14.77 -1.03
CA LEU A 41 -3.88 14.03 0.20
C LEU A 41 -2.63 13.83 1.04
N SER A 42 -2.83 13.76 2.35
CA SER A 42 -1.74 13.39 3.23
C SER A 42 -1.48 11.89 3.10
N GLU A 43 -0.35 11.44 3.61
CA GLU A 43 0.00 10.03 3.58
C GLU A 43 -1.08 9.18 4.26
N ASP A 44 -1.51 9.62 5.44
CA ASP A 44 -2.57 8.91 6.17
C ASP A 44 -3.87 8.84 5.36
N GLU A 45 -4.24 9.95 4.73
CA GLU A 45 -5.45 10.01 3.93
C GLU A 45 -5.37 9.13 2.70
N ALA A 46 -4.21 9.13 2.06
CA ALA A 46 -3.98 8.31 0.87
C ALA A 46 -4.14 6.83 1.20
N ILE A 47 -3.61 6.41 2.34
CA ILE A 47 -3.68 5.03 2.78
C ILE A 47 -5.08 4.66 3.23
N LYS A 48 -5.73 5.56 3.95
CA LYS A 48 -7.07 5.33 4.47
C LYS A 48 -8.08 5.11 3.34
N ASP A 49 -7.82 5.73 2.20
CA ASP A 49 -8.70 5.65 1.05
C ASP A 49 -8.75 4.25 0.44
N PHE A 50 -7.79 3.40 0.75
CA PHE A 50 -7.83 2.00 0.31
C PHE A 50 -8.82 1.18 1.13
N GLY A 51 -9.39 1.76 2.16
CA GLY A 51 -10.34 1.07 3.01
C GLY A 51 -9.67 0.08 3.93
N ASP A 52 -10.47 -0.80 4.46
CA ASP A 52 -9.97 -1.82 5.36
C ASP A 52 -9.34 -2.95 4.58
N MET A 53 -8.19 -3.37 5.07
CA MET A 53 -7.53 -4.54 4.52
C MET A 53 -8.02 -5.82 5.21
N ASP A 54 -8.95 -5.68 6.08
CA ASP A 54 -9.53 -6.82 6.82
C ASP A 54 -10.43 -7.67 5.96
#